data_d2432f780aae217dece264aca9ecdaa6
#
_entry.id   d2432f780aae217dece264aca9ecdaa6
#
_cell.length_a   1.000
_cell.length_b   1.000
_cell.length_c   1.000
_cell.angle_alpha   90.00
_cell.angle_beta   90.00
_cell.angle_gamma   90.00
#
_symmetry.space_group_name_H-M   'P 1'
#
loop_
_entity.id
_entity.type
_entity.pdbx_description
1 polymer ?
#
loop_
_entity_poly.entity_id
_entity_poly.type
_entity_poly.pdbx_seq_one_letter_code
_entity_poly.pdbx_strand_id
1 'polypeptide(L)'
;MIFAIQKKLSKQFFLFIIAGGTSAIINLLSRIVLSIFLSFEFSILISYLIGMIIAFLLFKKFVFVNTKKSNKNSLAAYSLINLISVIQTFFISTLMRNWLITILDNLTITELVSHLSGLGVLTFTSFLGHKYITFK
;
A
#
# COMPACT_ATOMS: atom_id res chain seq x y z
N MET A 1 1.72 -0.05 -33.77
CA MET A 1 2.65 0.33 -32.69
C MET A 1 1.92 0.88 -31.47
N ILE A 2 1.05 1.87 -31.59
CA ILE A 2 0.28 2.47 -30.47
C ILE A 2 -0.59 1.43 -29.74
N PHE A 3 -1.33 0.57 -30.46
CA PHE A 3 -2.16 -0.49 -29.88
C PHE A 3 -1.36 -1.52 -29.06
N ALA A 4 -0.15 -1.86 -29.48
CA ALA A 4 0.72 -2.79 -28.72
C ALA A 4 1.23 -2.17 -27.43
N ILE A 5 1.53 -0.87 -27.43
CA ILE A 5 1.95 -0.10 -26.24
C ILE A 5 0.78 0.02 -25.27
N GLN A 6 -0.42 0.35 -25.73
CA GLN A 6 -1.61 0.43 -24.90
C GLN A 6 -1.96 -0.92 -24.25
N LYS A 7 -1.90 -2.01 -25.02
CA LYS A 7 -2.17 -3.37 -24.49
C LYS A 7 -1.14 -3.79 -23.43
N LYS A 8 0.14 -3.43 -23.62
CA LYS A 8 1.21 -3.68 -22.66
C LYS A 8 1.03 -2.87 -21.37
N LEU A 9 0.67 -1.60 -21.48
CA LEU A 9 0.41 -0.72 -20.34
C LEU A 9 -0.82 -1.17 -19.55
N SER A 10 -1.89 -1.59 -20.20
CA SER A 10 -3.10 -2.07 -19.54
C SER A 10 -2.85 -3.38 -18.79
N LYS A 11 -2.07 -4.30 -19.36
CA LYS A 11 -1.66 -5.54 -18.67
C LYS A 11 -0.78 -5.25 -17.45
N GLN A 12 0.19 -4.36 -17.59
CA GLN A 12 1.09 -3.95 -16.51
C GLN A 12 0.31 -3.27 -15.35
N PHE A 13 -0.64 -2.41 -15.68
CA PHE A 13 -1.51 -1.76 -14.73
C PHE A 13 -2.41 -2.77 -14.00
N PHE A 14 -2.98 -3.73 -14.71
CA PHE A 14 -3.78 -4.79 -14.11
C PHE A 14 -2.97 -5.65 -13.14
N LEU A 15 -1.76 -6.06 -13.53
CA LEU A 15 -0.85 -6.79 -12.65
C LEU A 15 -0.41 -5.96 -11.44
N PHE A 16 -0.24 -4.65 -11.61
CA PHE A 16 0.07 -3.72 -10.52
C PHE A 16 -1.08 -3.68 -9.50
N ILE A 17 -2.33 -3.59 -9.96
CA ILE A 17 -3.51 -3.62 -9.06
C ILE A 17 -3.61 -4.95 -8.33
N ILE A 18 -3.42 -6.08 -9.01
CA ILE A 18 -3.45 -7.41 -8.37
C ILE A 18 -2.34 -7.52 -7.31
N ALA A 19 -1.12 -7.17 -7.66
CA ALA A 19 0.01 -7.24 -6.75
C ALA A 19 -0.15 -6.31 -5.55
N GLY A 20 -0.60 -5.08 -5.80
CA GLY A 20 -0.91 -4.09 -4.76
C GLY A 20 -2.07 -4.54 -3.86
N GLY A 21 -3.15 -5.04 -4.44
CA GLY A 21 -4.29 -5.59 -3.70
C GLY A 21 -3.91 -6.78 -2.82
N THR A 22 -3.13 -7.71 -3.36
CA THR A 22 -2.60 -8.86 -2.60
C THR A 22 -1.76 -8.39 -1.41
N SER A 23 -0.86 -7.44 -1.62
CA SER A 23 -0.03 -6.90 -0.54
C SER A 23 -0.85 -6.15 0.51
N ALA A 24 -1.91 -5.44 0.10
CA ALA A 24 -2.82 -4.76 1.02
C ALA A 24 -3.61 -5.75 1.89
N ILE A 25 -4.06 -6.87 1.33
CA ILE A 25 -4.70 -7.95 2.09
C ILE A 25 -3.73 -8.54 3.12
N ILE A 26 -2.49 -8.84 2.71
CA ILE A 26 -1.47 -9.37 3.62
C ILE A 26 -1.13 -8.35 4.71
N ASN A 27 -1.02 -7.07 4.38
CA ASN A 27 -0.83 -5.99 5.34
C ASN A 27 -1.97 -6.02 6.39
N LEU A 28 -3.22 -6.04 5.94
CA LEU A 28 -4.39 -6.04 6.83
C LEU A 28 -4.41 -7.27 7.75
N LEU A 29 -4.19 -8.47 7.21
CA LEU A 29 -4.15 -9.71 8.00
C LEU A 29 -2.99 -9.68 9.01
N SER A 30 -1.82 -9.22 8.58
CA SER A 30 -0.66 -9.06 9.48
C SER A 30 -0.96 -8.09 10.62
N ARG A 31 -1.63 -6.95 10.35
CA ARG A 31 -2.04 -6.01 11.39
C ARG A 31 -2.96 -6.67 12.41
N ILE A 32 -3.96 -7.43 11.97
CA ILE A 32 -4.90 -8.13 12.85
C ILE A 32 -4.16 -9.10 13.78
N VAL A 33 -3.25 -9.91 13.24
CA VAL A 33 -2.45 -10.85 14.04
C VAL A 33 -1.51 -10.12 15.01
N LEU A 34 -0.83 -9.08 14.52
CA LEU A 34 0.12 -8.31 15.32
C LEU A 34 -0.56 -7.55 16.47
N SER A 35 -1.82 -7.12 16.28
CA SER A 35 -2.58 -6.41 17.33
C SER A 35 -2.90 -7.29 18.56
N ILE A 36 -2.69 -8.61 18.47
CA ILE A 36 -2.78 -9.51 19.64
C ILE A 36 -1.60 -9.31 20.60
N PHE A 37 -0.45 -8.92 20.06
CA PHE A 37 0.82 -8.85 20.81
C PHE A 37 1.35 -7.42 20.96
N LEU A 38 0.91 -6.49 20.11
CA LEU A 38 1.43 -5.13 19.99
C LEU A 38 0.31 -4.11 20.09
N SER A 39 0.67 -2.85 20.40
CA SER A 39 -0.30 -1.75 20.31
C SER A 39 -0.76 -1.54 18.86
N PHE A 40 -1.89 -0.87 18.70
CA PHE A 40 -2.49 -0.56 17.40
C PHE A 40 -1.50 0.14 16.45
N GLU A 41 -0.80 1.14 16.96
CA GLU A 41 0.16 1.95 16.20
C GLU A 41 1.34 1.13 15.71
N PHE A 42 1.94 0.30 16.57
CA PHE A 42 3.03 -0.59 16.19
C PHE A 42 2.57 -1.68 15.22
N SER A 43 1.36 -2.19 15.39
CA SER A 43 0.76 -3.17 14.47
C SER A 43 0.61 -2.60 13.06
N ILE A 44 0.21 -1.32 12.92
CA ILE A 44 0.13 -0.63 11.62
C ILE A 44 1.51 -0.54 10.97
N LEU A 45 2.52 -0.06 11.71
CA LEU A 45 3.86 0.15 11.16
C LEU A 45 4.48 -1.16 10.66
N ILE A 46 4.43 -2.21 11.49
CA ILE A 46 5.03 -3.51 11.14
C ILE A 46 4.26 -4.19 10.01
N SER A 47 2.93 -4.18 10.05
CA SER A 47 2.12 -4.75 8.98
C SER A 47 2.34 -4.03 7.65
N TYR A 48 2.54 -2.71 7.68
CA TYR A 48 2.87 -1.95 6.48
C TYR A 48 4.22 -2.38 5.89
N LEU A 49 5.25 -2.56 6.72
CA LEU A 49 6.55 -3.06 6.26
C LEU A 49 6.43 -4.45 5.63
N ILE A 50 5.64 -5.35 6.22
CA ILE A 50 5.36 -6.67 5.65
C ILE A 50 4.68 -6.52 4.27
N GLY A 51 3.61 -5.73 4.18
CA GLY A 51 2.91 -5.46 2.92
C GLY A 51 3.83 -4.86 1.86
N MET A 52 4.70 -3.92 2.24
CA MET A 52 5.66 -3.28 1.35
C MET A 52 6.68 -4.28 0.78
N ILE A 53 7.21 -5.19 1.60
CA ILE A 53 8.14 -6.25 1.16
C ILE A 53 7.43 -7.17 0.16
N ILE A 54 6.20 -7.58 0.45
CA ILE A 54 5.41 -8.44 -0.45
C ILE A 54 5.11 -7.72 -1.76
N ALA A 55 4.69 -6.44 -1.72
CA ALA A 55 4.45 -5.64 -2.91
C ALA A 55 5.72 -5.54 -3.78
N PHE A 56 6.87 -5.28 -3.18
CA PHE A 56 8.15 -5.20 -3.89
C PHE A 56 8.48 -6.51 -4.60
N LEU A 57 8.32 -7.65 -3.92
CA LEU A 57 8.59 -8.97 -4.50
C LEU A 57 7.64 -9.28 -5.66
N LEU A 58 6.35 -8.98 -5.50
CA LEU A 58 5.34 -9.19 -6.53
C LEU A 58 5.56 -8.25 -7.73
N PHE A 59 5.87 -6.98 -7.50
CA PHE A 59 6.17 -6.04 -8.57
C PHE A 59 7.42 -6.44 -9.34
N LYS A 60 8.49 -6.82 -8.65
CA LYS A 60 9.72 -7.29 -9.29
C LYS A 60 9.48 -8.52 -10.15
N LYS A 61 8.65 -9.47 -9.67
CA LYS A 61 8.41 -10.74 -10.34
C LYS A 61 7.43 -10.62 -11.51
N PHE A 62 6.37 -9.81 -11.39
CA PHE A 62 5.23 -9.82 -12.32
C PHE A 62 5.04 -8.54 -13.12
N VAL A 63 5.41 -7.39 -12.56
CA VAL A 63 5.13 -6.09 -13.18
C VAL A 63 6.34 -5.54 -13.93
N PHE A 64 7.53 -5.69 -13.39
CA PHE A 64 8.77 -5.10 -13.90
C PHE A 64 9.72 -6.10 -14.59
N VAL A 65 9.22 -7.25 -15.00
CA VAL A 65 10.01 -8.36 -15.61
C VAL A 65 10.81 -7.94 -16.85
N ASN A 66 10.39 -6.91 -17.58
CA ASN A 66 11.01 -6.48 -18.85
C ASN A 66 11.49 -5.03 -18.87
N THR A 67 11.54 -4.35 -17.74
CA THR A 67 12.15 -3.02 -17.69
C THR A 67 13.66 -3.16 -17.62
N LYS A 68 14.32 -3.08 -18.78
CA LYS A 68 15.79 -2.93 -18.90
C LYS A 68 16.30 -1.60 -18.29
N LYS A 69 15.45 -0.79 -17.76
CA LYS A 69 15.80 0.40 -17.00
C LYS A 69 16.12 -0.05 -15.57
N SER A 70 17.38 -0.34 -15.32
CA SER A 70 18.00 -0.21 -14.00
C SER A 70 17.88 1.27 -13.58
N ASN A 71 16.69 1.72 -13.32
CA ASN A 71 16.48 3.08 -12.89
C ASN A 71 16.55 3.13 -11.37
N LYS A 72 17.75 3.38 -10.86
CA LYS A 72 17.95 3.81 -9.47
C LYS A 72 16.94 4.92 -9.09
N ASN A 73 16.64 5.80 -10.04
CA ASN A 73 15.70 6.89 -9.87
C ASN A 73 14.23 6.42 -9.72
N SER A 74 13.81 5.39 -10.48
CA SER A 74 12.47 4.82 -10.34
C SER A 74 12.33 4.03 -9.04
N LEU A 75 13.37 3.34 -8.60
CA LEU A 75 13.39 2.64 -7.32
C LEU A 75 13.39 3.64 -6.15
N ALA A 76 14.17 4.72 -6.27
CA ALA A 76 14.17 5.79 -5.26
C ALA A 76 12.80 6.48 -5.17
N ALA A 77 12.16 6.80 -6.31
CA ALA A 77 10.82 7.36 -6.34
C ALA A 77 9.78 6.40 -5.76
N TYR A 78 9.86 5.11 -6.09
CA TYR A 78 9.01 4.07 -5.52
C TYR A 78 9.17 4.00 -3.98
N SER A 79 10.41 3.97 -3.50
CA SER A 79 10.70 3.91 -2.07
C SER A 79 10.23 5.15 -1.33
N LEU A 80 10.38 6.33 -1.93
CA LEU A 80 9.91 7.60 -1.36
C LEU A 80 8.38 7.64 -1.26
N ILE A 81 7.67 7.21 -2.31
CA ILE A 81 6.21 7.12 -2.30
C ILE A 81 5.75 6.16 -1.20
N ASN A 82 6.41 5.01 -1.05
CA ASN A 82 6.08 4.07 0.02
C ASN A 82 6.36 4.64 1.41
N LEU A 83 7.43 5.38 1.60
CA LEU A 83 7.73 6.05 2.89
C LEU A 83 6.65 7.08 3.25
N ILE A 84 6.26 7.92 2.30
CA ILE A 84 5.15 8.87 2.48
C ILE A 84 3.85 8.12 2.80
N SER A 85 3.62 7.01 2.14
CA SER A 85 2.44 6.18 2.32
C SER A 85 2.34 5.55 3.70
N VAL A 86 3.46 5.08 4.28
CA VAL A 86 3.43 4.53 5.65
C VAL A 86 3.13 5.61 6.68
N ILE A 87 3.73 6.78 6.54
CA ILE A 87 3.47 7.94 7.41
C ILE A 87 1.98 8.33 7.31
N GLN A 88 1.46 8.45 6.10
CA GLN A 88 0.06 8.80 5.85
C GLN A 88 -0.90 7.76 6.44
N THR A 89 -0.66 6.46 6.22
CA THR A 89 -1.49 5.37 6.77
C THR A 89 -1.51 5.41 8.30
N PHE A 90 -0.34 5.62 8.92
CA PHE A 90 -0.23 5.75 10.36
C PHE A 90 -1.10 6.90 10.90
N PHE A 91 -0.92 8.10 10.36
CA PHE A 91 -1.67 9.27 10.83
C PHE A 91 -3.16 9.14 10.62
N ILE A 92 -3.61 8.70 9.45
CA ILE A 92 -5.03 8.58 9.14
C ILE A 92 -5.67 7.48 9.99
N SER A 93 -5.04 6.33 10.11
CA SER A 93 -5.56 5.24 10.94
C SER A 93 -5.68 5.64 12.40
N THR A 94 -4.67 6.33 12.95
CA THR A 94 -4.68 6.80 14.34
C THR A 94 -5.76 7.87 14.57
N LEU A 95 -5.89 8.86 13.68
CA LEU A 95 -6.93 9.88 13.76
C LEU A 95 -8.33 9.26 13.69
N MET A 96 -8.55 8.35 12.75
CA MET A 96 -9.82 7.65 12.59
C MET A 96 -10.15 6.80 13.80
N ARG A 97 -9.16 6.10 14.37
CA ARG A 97 -9.35 5.32 15.60
C ARG A 97 -9.78 6.20 16.76
N ASN A 98 -9.08 7.31 16.99
CA ASN A 98 -9.38 8.23 18.09
C ASN A 98 -10.79 8.85 17.97
N TRP A 99 -11.25 9.08 16.75
CA TRP A 99 -12.59 9.57 16.49
C TRP A 99 -13.66 8.46 16.62
N LEU A 100 -13.44 7.31 16.00
CA LEU A 100 -14.40 6.21 15.97
C LEU A 100 -14.61 5.55 17.34
N ILE A 101 -13.60 5.53 18.21
CA ILE A 101 -13.72 4.97 19.57
C ILE A 101 -14.72 5.75 20.42
N THR A 102 -15.03 6.99 20.06
CA THR A 102 -16.05 7.80 20.75
C THR A 102 -17.49 7.49 20.28
N ILE A 103 -17.63 6.73 19.18
CA ILE A 103 -18.91 6.45 18.53
C ILE A 103 -19.24 4.95 18.53
N LEU A 104 -18.22 4.12 18.43
CA LEU A 104 -18.35 2.66 18.33
C LEU A 104 -17.90 1.99 19.62
N ASP A 105 -18.77 1.17 20.20
CA ASP A 105 -18.48 0.43 21.43
C ASP A 105 -17.59 -0.81 21.22
N ASN A 106 -17.30 -1.17 19.96
CA ASN A 106 -16.52 -2.35 19.61
C ASN A 106 -15.11 -1.97 19.15
N LEU A 107 -14.12 -2.20 20.00
CA LEU A 107 -12.71 -1.86 19.74
C LEU A 107 -12.16 -2.55 18.47
N THR A 108 -12.47 -3.81 18.24
CA THR A 108 -11.98 -4.56 17.06
C THR A 108 -12.51 -3.96 15.76
N ILE A 109 -13.79 -3.61 15.71
CA ILE A 109 -14.40 -2.94 14.54
C ILE A 109 -13.81 -1.56 14.36
N THR A 110 -13.64 -0.79 15.43
CA THR A 110 -13.00 0.53 15.42
C THR A 110 -11.61 0.48 14.79
N GLU A 111 -10.76 -0.43 15.25
CA GLU A 111 -9.40 -0.59 14.73
C GLU A 111 -9.37 -1.06 13.28
N LEU A 112 -10.26 -2.00 12.91
CA LEU A 112 -10.36 -2.49 11.53
C LEU A 112 -10.76 -1.38 10.56
N VAL A 113 -11.84 -0.64 10.87
CA VAL A 113 -12.34 0.45 10.04
C VAL A 113 -11.31 1.58 9.94
N SER A 114 -10.64 1.90 11.04
CA SER A 114 -9.59 2.92 11.09
C SER A 114 -8.42 2.56 10.17
N HIS A 115 -7.95 1.31 10.23
CA HIS A 115 -6.86 0.85 9.37
C HIS A 115 -7.26 0.79 7.89
N LEU A 116 -8.45 0.29 7.58
CA LEU A 116 -9.00 0.30 6.22
C LEU A 116 -9.12 1.71 5.65
N SER A 117 -9.49 2.70 6.47
CA SER A 117 -9.53 4.10 6.06
C SER A 117 -8.14 4.61 5.66
N GLY A 118 -7.11 4.29 6.45
CA GLY A 118 -5.72 4.59 6.12
C GLY A 118 -5.26 3.96 4.80
N LEU A 119 -5.57 2.68 4.59
CA LEU A 119 -5.25 1.97 3.35
C LEU A 119 -6.03 2.50 2.15
N GLY A 120 -7.27 2.93 2.32
CA GLY A 120 -8.08 3.53 1.26
C GLY A 120 -7.48 4.83 0.74
N VAL A 121 -7.10 5.73 1.64
CA VAL A 121 -6.45 7.00 1.27
C VAL A 121 -5.08 6.74 0.65
N LEU A 122 -4.28 5.83 1.21
CA LEU A 122 -3.00 5.39 0.65
C LEU A 122 -3.15 4.89 -0.79
N THR A 123 -4.16 4.07 -1.08
CA THR A 123 -4.35 3.51 -2.42
C THR A 123 -4.56 4.63 -3.44
N PHE A 124 -5.35 5.63 -3.10
CA PHE A 124 -5.61 6.77 -3.97
C PHE A 124 -4.36 7.64 -4.18
N THR A 125 -3.66 8.00 -3.12
CA THR A 125 -2.46 8.85 -3.19
C THR A 125 -1.28 8.13 -3.85
N SER A 126 -1.11 6.83 -3.59
CA SER A 126 -0.10 6.00 -4.24
C SER A 126 -0.34 5.88 -5.74
N PHE A 127 -1.60 5.69 -6.16
CA PHE A 127 -1.97 5.70 -7.58
C PHE A 127 -1.56 7.01 -8.26
N LEU A 128 -1.87 8.15 -7.66
CA LEU A 128 -1.47 9.46 -8.20
C LEU A 128 0.05 9.62 -8.24
N GLY A 129 0.74 9.23 -7.17
CA GLY A 129 2.20 9.26 -7.08
C GLY A 129 2.88 8.43 -8.15
N HIS A 130 2.43 7.20 -8.34
CA HIS A 130 2.97 6.33 -9.39
C HIS A 130 2.65 6.84 -10.79
N LYS A 131 1.43 7.31 -11.02
CA LYS A 131 1.02 7.87 -12.31
C LYS A 131 1.85 9.08 -12.74
N TYR A 132 2.16 9.98 -11.82
CA TYR A 132 2.79 11.27 -12.14
C TYR A 132 4.30 11.30 -11.89
N ILE A 133 4.85 10.43 -11.04
CA ILE A 133 6.26 10.44 -10.63
C ILE A 133 7.02 9.23 -11.15
N THR A 134 6.46 8.03 -11.01
CA THR A 134 7.18 6.79 -11.37
C THR A 134 7.07 6.45 -12.86
N PHE A 135 5.93 6.71 -13.49
CA PHE A 135 5.62 6.34 -14.88
C PHE A 135 5.66 7.52 -15.86
N LYS A 136 6.07 8.69 -15.42
CA LYS A 136 6.32 9.84 -16.27
C LYS A 136 7.79 9.83 -16.73
#